data_3e46d89f9934c09bbcddbf4ac7f142b7
#
_entry.id   3e46d89f9934c09bbcddbf4ac7f142b7
#
_cell.length_a   1.000
_cell.length_b   1.000
_cell.length_c   1.000
_cell.angle_alpha   90.00
_cell.angle_beta   90.00
_cell.angle_gamma   90.00
#
_symmetry.space_group_name_H-M   'P 1'
#
loop_
_entity.id
_entity.type
_entity.pdbx_description
1 polymer ?
#
loop_
_entity_poly.entity_id
_entity_poly.type
_entity_poly.pdbx_seq_one_letter_code
_entity_poly.pdbx_strand_id
1 'polypeptide(L)'
;GDPDKKARMESVKLHQAWVDAAAEMGCHSIRVNASSAGSREEQLKLLTDGVTQLCEYSEKLGINILFENHGGFSSDGAFLAKLVDTINLPNCGNLPDFGNFYNRTTETQYPMYEGTEAMLEKAMAVSAKAYDPVPNKPYYTQHYITPVVFDFRKMMHLVFESGYTGYYGIEYEGENLEKNEKAGILRTKKWMEEIWAAY
;
A
#
# COMPACT_ATOMS: atom_id res chain seq x y z
N GLY A 1 -8.05 -8.76 -11.07
CA GLY A 1 -8.37 -10.09 -10.51
C GLY A 1 -9.82 -10.52 -10.71
N ASP A 2 -10.52 -10.04 -11.77
CA ASP A 2 -11.91 -10.43 -12.02
C ASP A 2 -12.01 -11.95 -12.32
N PRO A 3 -13.00 -12.69 -11.76
CA PRO A 3 -13.24 -14.10 -12.09
C PRO A 3 -13.54 -14.33 -13.58
N ASP A 4 -14.28 -13.43 -14.23
CA ASP A 4 -14.48 -13.46 -15.68
C ASP A 4 -13.20 -13.07 -16.40
N LYS A 5 -12.69 -13.96 -17.25
CA LYS A 5 -11.42 -13.74 -17.95
C LYS A 5 -11.47 -12.52 -18.88
N LYS A 6 -12.60 -12.27 -19.54
CA LYS A 6 -12.72 -11.13 -20.46
C LYS A 6 -12.71 -9.81 -19.68
N ALA A 7 -13.43 -9.73 -18.59
CA ALA A 7 -13.44 -8.56 -17.69
C ALA A 7 -12.05 -8.33 -17.07
N ARG A 8 -11.34 -9.41 -16.66
CA ARG A 8 -9.97 -9.33 -16.13
C ARG A 8 -9.01 -8.76 -17.19
N MET A 9 -9.07 -9.22 -18.43
CA MET A 9 -8.22 -8.70 -19.51
C MET A 9 -8.55 -7.26 -19.89
N GLU A 10 -9.81 -6.88 -19.86
CA GLU A 10 -10.21 -5.48 -20.06
C GLU A 10 -9.67 -4.58 -18.94
N SER A 11 -9.73 -5.05 -17.70
CA SER A 11 -9.10 -4.33 -16.58
C SER A 11 -7.58 -4.14 -16.78
N VAL A 12 -6.87 -5.17 -17.24
CA VAL A 12 -5.44 -5.05 -17.58
C VAL A 12 -5.23 -3.96 -18.63
N LYS A 13 -6.00 -3.99 -19.72
CA LYS A 13 -5.91 -3.01 -20.80
C LYS A 13 -6.19 -1.57 -20.33
N LEU A 14 -7.16 -1.37 -19.44
CA LEU A 14 -7.42 -0.07 -18.85
C LEU A 14 -6.24 0.44 -18.01
N HIS A 15 -5.56 -0.45 -17.29
CA HIS A 15 -4.36 -0.08 -16.52
C HIS A 15 -3.15 0.21 -17.41
N GLN A 16 -3.04 -0.37 -18.60
CA GLN A 16 -1.98 -0.04 -19.57
C GLN A 16 -1.99 1.44 -19.93
N ALA A 17 -3.17 2.05 -20.09
CA ALA A 17 -3.26 3.50 -20.34
C ALA A 17 -2.69 4.35 -19.18
N TRP A 18 -2.83 3.89 -17.94
CA TRP A 18 -2.19 4.55 -16.79
C TRP A 18 -0.68 4.34 -16.76
N VAL A 19 -0.20 3.16 -17.19
CA VAL A 19 1.23 2.90 -17.36
C VAL A 19 1.82 3.84 -18.40
N ASP A 20 1.16 3.99 -19.55
CA ASP A 20 1.60 4.90 -20.63
C ASP A 20 1.69 6.35 -20.13
N ALA A 21 0.64 6.83 -19.46
CA ALA A 21 0.62 8.18 -18.90
C ALA A 21 1.72 8.38 -17.84
N ALA A 22 1.94 7.39 -16.97
CA ALA A 22 2.99 7.43 -15.96
C ALA A 22 4.39 7.49 -16.59
N ALA A 23 4.62 6.74 -17.66
CA ALA A 23 5.88 6.77 -18.40
C ALA A 23 6.14 8.15 -19.05
N GLU A 24 5.12 8.74 -19.68
CA GLU A 24 5.23 10.10 -20.25
C GLU A 24 5.51 11.17 -19.19
N MET A 25 4.97 11.00 -17.98
CA MET A 25 5.21 11.92 -16.86
C MET A 25 6.53 11.67 -16.13
N GLY A 26 7.30 10.66 -16.49
CA GLY A 26 8.54 10.29 -15.81
C GLY A 26 8.35 9.69 -14.42
N CYS A 27 7.21 9.08 -14.15
CA CYS A 27 6.97 8.33 -12.92
C CYS A 27 7.81 7.05 -12.88
N HIS A 28 8.16 6.57 -11.68
CA HIS A 28 8.84 5.28 -11.53
C HIS A 28 7.86 4.11 -11.38
N SER A 29 6.61 4.35 -11.06
CA SER A 29 5.62 3.32 -10.78
C SER A 29 4.18 3.83 -10.88
N ILE A 30 3.25 2.89 -10.98
CA ILE A 30 1.84 3.11 -10.67
C ILE A 30 1.40 2.20 -9.50
N ARG A 31 0.47 2.69 -8.69
CA ARG A 31 -0.18 1.89 -7.67
C ARG A 31 -1.42 1.20 -8.25
N VAL A 32 -1.64 -0.05 -7.89
CA VAL A 32 -2.84 -0.82 -8.21
C VAL A 32 -3.46 -1.45 -6.96
N ASN A 33 -4.76 -1.59 -6.94
CA ASN A 33 -5.47 -2.31 -5.88
C ASN A 33 -5.59 -3.79 -6.25
N ALA A 34 -5.22 -4.69 -5.32
CA ALA A 34 -5.39 -6.12 -5.47
C ALA A 34 -6.84 -6.53 -5.17
N SER A 35 -7.76 -6.17 -6.07
CA SER A 35 -9.18 -6.48 -5.96
C SER A 35 -9.57 -7.71 -6.78
N SER A 36 -10.30 -8.65 -6.16
CA SER A 36 -10.78 -9.87 -6.79
C SER A 36 -12.01 -10.41 -6.03
N ALA A 37 -12.50 -11.61 -6.41
CA ALA A 37 -13.60 -12.28 -5.74
C ALA A 37 -13.30 -13.77 -5.54
N GLY A 38 -14.04 -14.41 -4.64
CA GLY A 38 -13.84 -15.81 -4.27
C GLY A 38 -12.97 -16.00 -3.04
N SER A 39 -12.51 -17.23 -2.83
CA SER A 39 -11.60 -17.58 -1.73
C SER A 39 -10.24 -16.90 -1.88
N ARG A 40 -9.46 -16.91 -0.80
CA ARG A 40 -8.10 -16.34 -0.78
C ARG A 40 -7.20 -16.96 -1.88
N GLU A 41 -7.29 -18.25 -2.09
CA GLU A 41 -6.50 -18.96 -3.11
C GLU A 41 -6.96 -18.61 -4.52
N GLU A 42 -8.28 -18.52 -4.75
CA GLU A 42 -8.84 -18.09 -6.03
C GLU A 42 -8.42 -16.67 -6.36
N GLN A 43 -8.51 -15.75 -5.39
CA GLN A 43 -8.07 -14.36 -5.59
C GLN A 43 -6.57 -14.27 -5.90
N LEU A 44 -5.73 -15.01 -5.19
CA LEU A 44 -4.30 -15.07 -5.46
C LEU A 44 -4.02 -15.50 -6.91
N LYS A 45 -4.69 -16.56 -7.39
CA LYS A 45 -4.56 -17.07 -8.75
C LYS A 45 -5.01 -16.05 -9.80
N LEU A 46 -6.17 -15.43 -9.60
CA LEU A 46 -6.75 -14.47 -10.55
C LEU A 46 -5.95 -13.17 -10.62
N LEU A 47 -5.45 -12.71 -9.48
CA LEU A 47 -4.57 -11.54 -9.40
C LEU A 47 -3.24 -11.83 -10.07
N THR A 48 -2.63 -12.98 -9.80
CA THR A 48 -1.38 -13.38 -10.47
C THR A 48 -1.54 -13.37 -11.98
N ASP A 49 -2.61 -13.97 -12.53
CA ASP A 49 -2.86 -13.99 -13.99
C ASP A 49 -2.96 -12.59 -14.59
N GLY A 50 -3.76 -11.71 -13.99
CA GLY A 50 -3.96 -10.37 -14.54
C GLY A 50 -2.74 -9.45 -14.36
N VAL A 51 -2.12 -9.48 -13.19
CA VAL A 51 -1.01 -8.57 -12.87
C VAL A 51 0.28 -8.97 -13.57
N THR A 52 0.56 -10.26 -13.75
CA THR A 52 1.71 -10.70 -14.57
C THR A 52 1.67 -10.04 -15.95
N GLN A 53 0.52 -10.05 -16.62
CA GLN A 53 0.36 -9.43 -17.93
C GLN A 53 0.53 -7.90 -17.90
N LEU A 54 0.11 -7.24 -16.82
CA LEU A 54 0.34 -5.81 -16.65
C LEU A 54 1.83 -5.51 -16.41
N CYS A 55 2.52 -6.31 -15.61
CA CYS A 55 3.96 -6.18 -15.35
C CYS A 55 4.79 -6.41 -16.63
N GLU A 56 4.48 -7.44 -17.42
CA GLU A 56 5.13 -7.69 -18.72
C GLU A 56 4.94 -6.53 -19.72
N TYR A 57 3.81 -5.84 -19.66
CA TYR A 57 3.58 -4.64 -20.46
C TYR A 57 4.42 -3.47 -19.94
N SER A 58 4.35 -3.19 -18.63
CA SER A 58 4.96 -2.02 -18.00
C SER A 58 6.49 -2.10 -17.93
N GLU A 59 7.08 -3.30 -17.92
CA GLU A 59 8.53 -3.51 -17.95
C GLU A 59 9.18 -2.79 -19.14
N LYS A 60 8.54 -2.86 -20.31
CA LYS A 60 9.02 -2.25 -21.57
C LYS A 60 9.09 -0.72 -21.50
N LEU A 61 8.35 -0.13 -20.57
CA LEU A 61 8.26 1.31 -20.35
C LEU A 61 9.01 1.76 -19.06
N GLY A 62 9.64 0.81 -18.37
CA GLY A 62 10.39 1.09 -17.15
C GLY A 62 9.49 1.46 -15.96
N ILE A 63 8.20 1.07 -15.98
CA ILE A 63 7.23 1.38 -14.92
C ILE A 63 7.03 0.17 -14.02
N ASN A 64 7.13 0.38 -12.70
CA ASN A 64 6.83 -0.66 -11.71
C ASN A 64 5.34 -0.69 -11.39
N ILE A 65 4.82 -1.88 -11.07
CA ILE A 65 3.46 -2.12 -10.60
C ILE A 65 3.50 -2.39 -9.11
N LEU A 66 2.88 -1.52 -8.30
CA LEU A 66 2.92 -1.60 -6.85
C LEU A 66 1.56 -1.92 -6.26
N PHE A 67 1.54 -2.85 -5.31
CA PHE A 67 0.35 -3.13 -4.51
C PHE A 67 0.39 -2.37 -3.19
N GLU A 68 -0.66 -1.63 -2.94
CA GLU A 68 -0.94 -1.08 -1.61
C GLU A 68 -1.87 -2.03 -0.85
N ASN A 69 -1.65 -2.20 0.46
CA ASN A 69 -2.64 -2.84 1.32
C ASN A 69 -3.87 -1.92 1.44
N HIS A 70 -4.99 -2.34 0.83
CA HIS A 70 -6.19 -1.51 0.74
C HIS A 70 -7.48 -2.32 0.51
N GLY A 71 -8.15 -2.69 1.59
CA GLY A 71 -9.46 -3.34 1.57
C GLY A 71 -9.45 -4.83 1.17
N GLY A 72 -10.46 -5.57 1.58
CA GLY A 72 -10.58 -7.00 1.31
C GLY A 72 -9.39 -7.81 1.84
N PHE A 73 -8.95 -8.82 1.11
CA PHE A 73 -7.75 -9.59 1.47
C PHE A 73 -6.45 -8.80 1.26
N SER A 74 -6.46 -7.72 0.46
CA SER A 74 -5.28 -6.88 0.33
C SER A 74 -4.98 -6.05 1.58
N SER A 75 -5.91 -5.94 2.55
CA SER A 75 -5.60 -5.41 3.89
C SER A 75 -4.69 -6.33 4.72
N ASP A 76 -4.47 -7.57 4.27
CA ASP A 76 -3.50 -8.49 4.87
C ASP A 76 -2.15 -8.37 4.14
N GLY A 77 -1.16 -7.77 4.79
CA GLY A 77 0.19 -7.58 4.21
C GLY A 77 0.86 -8.90 3.81
N ALA A 78 0.63 -9.98 4.56
CA ALA A 78 1.14 -11.30 4.21
C ALA A 78 0.51 -11.85 2.91
N PHE A 79 -0.73 -11.48 2.61
CA PHE A 79 -1.35 -11.82 1.32
C PHE A 79 -0.68 -11.09 0.16
N LEU A 80 -0.39 -9.81 0.30
CA LEU A 80 0.28 -9.03 -0.74
C LEU A 80 1.73 -9.45 -0.95
N ALA A 81 2.48 -9.70 0.12
CA ALA A 81 3.82 -10.26 0.03
C ALA A 81 3.81 -11.59 -0.76
N LYS A 82 2.88 -12.49 -0.43
CA LYS A 82 2.71 -13.76 -1.16
C LYS A 82 2.33 -13.56 -2.62
N LEU A 83 1.50 -12.57 -2.95
CA LEU A 83 1.11 -12.24 -4.33
C LEU A 83 2.32 -11.79 -5.14
N VAL A 84 3.11 -10.85 -4.60
CA VAL A 84 4.33 -10.34 -5.26
C VAL A 84 5.36 -11.45 -5.45
N ASP A 85 5.54 -12.33 -4.45
CA ASP A 85 6.41 -13.51 -4.56
C ASP A 85 5.95 -14.51 -5.63
N THR A 86 4.63 -14.68 -5.76
CA THR A 86 4.06 -15.60 -6.76
C THR A 86 4.23 -15.05 -8.17
N ILE A 87 4.07 -13.74 -8.37
CA ILE A 87 4.30 -13.06 -9.65
C ILE A 87 5.79 -13.10 -10.02
N ASN A 88 6.67 -12.83 -9.04
CA ASN A 88 8.13 -12.90 -9.14
C ASN A 88 8.75 -12.20 -10.37
N LEU A 89 8.25 -11.01 -10.67
CA LEU A 89 8.80 -10.13 -11.71
C LEU A 89 9.54 -8.94 -11.06
N PRO A 90 10.65 -8.46 -11.61
CA PRO A 90 11.49 -7.43 -10.99
C PRO A 90 10.80 -6.06 -10.88
N ASN A 91 9.82 -5.80 -11.70
CA ASN A 91 9.01 -4.58 -11.69
C ASN A 91 7.66 -4.75 -10.98
N CYS A 92 7.49 -5.81 -10.20
CA CYS A 92 6.33 -6.03 -9.35
C CYS A 92 6.73 -5.90 -7.88
N GLY A 93 6.10 -4.99 -7.14
CA GLY A 93 6.46 -4.72 -5.74
C GLY A 93 5.31 -4.30 -4.88
N ASN A 94 5.63 -3.96 -3.64
CA ASN A 94 4.69 -3.50 -2.64
C ASN A 94 4.81 -1.98 -2.39
N LEU A 95 3.71 -1.41 -1.95
CA LEU A 95 3.60 -0.07 -1.36
C LEU A 95 2.90 -0.25 0.00
N PRO A 96 3.65 -0.61 1.07
CA PRO A 96 3.05 -0.73 2.39
C PRO A 96 2.50 0.62 2.86
N ASP A 97 1.20 0.64 3.16
CA ASP A 97 0.51 1.72 3.82
C ASP A 97 0.39 1.39 5.32
N PHE A 98 0.71 2.37 6.19
CA PHE A 98 0.78 2.14 7.64
C PHE A 98 -0.57 1.90 8.31
N GLY A 99 -1.68 2.27 7.68
CA GLY A 99 -3.00 2.26 8.33
C GLY A 99 -4.02 1.27 7.75
N ASN A 100 -3.85 0.79 6.53
CA ASN A 100 -4.89 0.05 5.80
C ASN A 100 -4.97 -1.45 6.12
N PHE A 101 -4.71 -1.84 7.38
CA PHE A 101 -4.76 -3.23 7.84
C PHE A 101 -6.11 -3.67 8.40
N TYR A 102 -7.19 -3.00 8.03
CA TYR A 102 -8.53 -3.34 8.48
C TYR A 102 -9.47 -3.61 7.30
N ASN A 103 -10.02 -4.83 7.27
CA ASN A 103 -11.05 -5.20 6.31
C ASN A 103 -12.44 -4.78 6.84
N ARG A 104 -12.99 -3.72 6.29
CA ARG A 104 -14.29 -3.17 6.71
C ARG A 104 -15.47 -4.12 6.42
N THR A 105 -15.36 -5.00 5.43
CA THR A 105 -16.44 -5.92 5.07
C THR A 105 -16.57 -7.07 6.06
N THR A 106 -15.45 -7.60 6.54
CA THR A 106 -15.42 -8.72 7.50
C THR A 106 -15.12 -8.27 8.93
N GLU A 107 -14.94 -6.97 9.15
CA GLU A 107 -14.54 -6.37 10.43
C GLU A 107 -13.26 -7.01 11.01
N THR A 108 -12.34 -7.40 10.13
CA THR A 108 -11.11 -8.10 10.52
C THR A 108 -9.94 -7.12 10.57
N GLN A 109 -9.27 -7.01 11.73
CA GLN A 109 -8.00 -6.35 11.89
C GLN A 109 -6.87 -7.34 11.61
N TYR A 110 -6.07 -7.08 10.59
CA TYR A 110 -4.86 -7.86 10.30
C TYR A 110 -3.65 -7.37 11.12
N PRO A 111 -2.66 -8.23 11.36
CA PRO A 111 -1.42 -7.84 12.03
C PRO A 111 -0.66 -6.77 11.23
N MET A 112 -0.69 -5.52 11.69
CA MET A 112 -0.20 -4.39 10.89
C MET A 112 1.34 -4.29 10.85
N TYR A 113 2.02 -4.57 11.95
CA TYR A 113 3.49 -4.49 12.00
C TYR A 113 4.12 -5.64 11.22
N GLU A 114 3.66 -6.86 11.47
CA GLU A 114 4.10 -8.06 10.77
C GLU A 114 3.73 -8.01 9.27
N GLY A 115 2.56 -7.45 8.95
CA GLY A 115 2.13 -7.23 7.57
C GLY A 115 2.99 -6.19 6.85
N THR A 116 3.35 -5.10 7.53
CA THR A 116 4.28 -4.10 6.99
C THR A 116 5.65 -4.73 6.76
N GLU A 117 6.20 -5.45 7.74
CA GLU A 117 7.49 -6.13 7.63
C GLU A 117 7.53 -7.10 6.44
N ALA A 118 6.50 -7.94 6.26
CA ALA A 118 6.41 -8.85 5.12
C ALA A 118 6.38 -8.12 3.77
N MET A 119 5.70 -6.97 3.69
CA MET A 119 5.63 -6.19 2.46
C MET A 119 6.93 -5.45 2.15
N LEU A 120 7.73 -5.10 3.16
CA LEU A 120 8.97 -4.34 3.01
C LEU A 120 10.05 -5.08 2.24
N GLU A 121 10.07 -6.40 2.22
CA GLU A 121 11.05 -7.19 1.46
C GLU A 121 11.10 -6.83 -0.03
N LYS A 122 9.94 -6.44 -0.60
CA LYS A 122 9.81 -6.01 -2.01
C LYS A 122 9.10 -4.66 -2.13
N ALA A 123 9.29 -3.78 -1.15
CA ALA A 123 8.72 -2.43 -1.21
C ALA A 123 9.49 -1.55 -2.19
N MET A 124 8.75 -0.81 -3.02
CA MET A 124 9.30 0.17 -3.97
C MET A 124 8.77 1.58 -3.72
N ALA A 125 7.80 1.72 -2.85
CA ALA A 125 7.30 2.96 -2.28
C ALA A 125 6.71 2.66 -0.89
N VAL A 126 6.52 3.68 -0.06
CA VAL A 126 5.88 3.58 1.27
C VAL A 126 4.83 4.68 1.39
N SER A 127 3.64 4.34 1.87
CA SER A 127 2.62 5.31 2.30
C SER A 127 2.70 5.49 3.81
N ALA A 128 3.31 6.59 4.24
CA ALA A 128 3.37 6.99 5.64
C ALA A 128 2.03 7.59 6.07
N LYS A 129 0.99 6.73 6.08
CA LYS A 129 -0.36 7.11 6.47
C LYS A 129 -0.43 7.42 7.96
N ALA A 130 -1.09 8.54 8.28
CA ALA A 130 -1.48 8.88 9.64
C ALA A 130 -2.96 9.30 9.69
N TYR A 131 -3.55 9.10 10.84
CA TYR A 131 -4.89 9.53 11.23
C TYR A 131 -4.81 10.64 12.27
N ASP A 132 -5.85 10.84 13.05
CA ASP A 132 -5.84 11.77 14.17
C ASP A 132 -4.91 11.32 15.30
N PRO A 133 -4.25 12.24 15.99
CA PRO A 133 -3.37 11.91 17.10
C PRO A 133 -4.16 11.35 18.28
N VAL A 134 -3.60 10.35 18.94
CA VAL A 134 -4.15 9.87 20.21
C VAL A 134 -3.73 10.83 21.34
N PRO A 135 -4.68 11.39 22.12
CA PRO A 135 -4.36 12.30 23.20
C PRO A 135 -3.35 11.71 24.20
N ASN A 136 -2.34 12.50 24.57
CA ASN A 136 -1.29 12.13 25.53
C ASN A 136 -0.42 10.90 25.14
N LYS A 137 -0.44 10.50 23.88
CA LYS A 137 0.43 9.44 23.35
C LYS A 137 1.21 9.97 22.14
N PRO A 138 2.47 10.40 22.32
CA PRO A 138 3.30 10.90 21.21
C PRO A 138 3.44 9.85 20.10
N TYR A 139 3.27 10.29 18.86
CA TYR A 139 3.35 9.46 17.64
C TYR A 139 2.30 8.36 17.51
N TYR A 140 1.34 8.24 18.41
CA TYR A 140 0.19 7.37 18.21
C TYR A 140 -0.89 8.06 17.40
N THR A 141 -1.45 7.31 16.48
CA THR A 141 -2.51 7.76 15.59
C THR A 141 -3.68 6.78 15.58
N GLN A 142 -4.89 7.28 15.41
CA GLN A 142 -6.11 6.48 15.41
C GLN A 142 -7.07 6.90 14.31
N HIS A 143 -7.66 5.92 13.64
CA HIS A 143 -8.72 6.16 12.68
C HIS A 143 -10.04 6.50 13.40
N TYR A 144 -10.81 7.45 12.87
CA TYR A 144 -12.01 7.98 13.52
C TYR A 144 -13.25 7.07 13.40
N ILE A 145 -13.27 6.08 12.51
CA ILE A 145 -14.40 5.14 12.29
C ILE A 145 -14.01 3.69 12.61
N THR A 146 -12.80 3.26 12.31
CA THR A 146 -12.34 1.89 12.49
C THR A 146 -11.55 1.73 13.79
N PRO A 147 -11.36 0.50 14.33
CA PRO A 147 -10.57 0.28 15.53
C PRO A 147 -9.05 0.44 15.33
N VAL A 148 -8.62 0.92 14.18
CA VAL A 148 -7.19 1.04 13.85
C VAL A 148 -6.53 2.12 14.70
N VAL A 149 -5.58 1.68 15.53
CA VAL A 149 -4.71 2.54 16.35
C VAL A 149 -3.31 1.96 16.29
N PHE A 150 -2.30 2.79 16.02
CA PHE A 150 -0.92 2.31 15.98
C PHE A 150 0.11 3.38 16.37
N ASP A 151 1.32 2.91 16.68
CA ASP A 151 2.49 3.73 16.89
C ASP A 151 3.18 4.01 15.54
N PHE A 152 3.06 5.24 15.06
CA PHE A 152 3.66 5.69 13.80
C PHE A 152 5.19 5.60 13.82
N ARG A 153 5.83 5.83 15.01
CA ARG A 153 7.28 5.69 15.17
C ARG A 153 7.72 4.24 14.96
N LYS A 154 6.96 3.28 15.49
CA LYS A 154 7.26 1.86 15.30
C LYS A 154 7.19 1.47 13.82
N MET A 155 6.19 1.99 13.06
CA MET A 155 6.12 1.78 11.61
C MET A 155 7.33 2.35 10.89
N MET A 156 7.74 3.58 11.22
CA MET A 156 8.95 4.19 10.62
C MET A 156 10.21 3.38 10.92
N HIS A 157 10.36 2.84 12.13
CA HIS A 157 11.51 2.00 12.49
C HIS A 157 11.54 0.70 11.67
N LEU A 158 10.41 0.03 11.46
CA LEU A 158 10.36 -1.15 10.58
C LEU A 158 10.89 -0.82 9.17
N VAL A 159 10.50 0.33 8.62
CA VAL A 159 10.99 0.76 7.30
C VAL A 159 12.50 1.05 7.33
N PHE A 160 13.02 1.69 8.37
CA PHE A 160 14.46 1.95 8.51
C PHE A 160 15.25 0.64 8.63
N GLU A 161 14.81 -0.26 9.50
CA GLU A 161 15.47 -1.54 9.75
C GLU A 161 15.45 -2.47 8.52
N SER A 162 14.46 -2.31 7.61
CA SER A 162 14.43 -3.05 6.34
C SER A 162 15.50 -2.60 5.34
N GLY A 163 16.17 -1.46 5.58
CA GLY A 163 17.12 -0.87 4.65
C GLY A 163 16.46 -0.17 3.46
N TYR A 164 15.16 0.09 3.50
CA TYR A 164 14.45 0.80 2.44
C TYR A 164 14.96 2.25 2.29
N THR A 165 15.31 2.64 1.07
CA THR A 165 15.87 3.98 0.75
C THR A 165 15.04 4.76 -0.28
N GLY A 166 13.84 4.28 -0.61
CA GLY A 166 12.97 4.90 -1.60
C GLY A 166 12.13 6.05 -1.05
N TYR A 167 11.06 6.37 -1.77
CA TYR A 167 10.17 7.47 -1.43
C TYR A 167 9.15 7.11 -0.35
N TYR A 168 8.88 8.07 0.54
CA TYR A 168 7.79 8.03 1.52
C TYR A 168 6.73 9.06 1.10
N GLY A 169 5.56 8.57 0.71
CA GLY A 169 4.37 9.40 0.50
C GLY A 169 3.71 9.70 1.84
N ILE A 170 3.41 10.97 2.12
CA ILE A 170 2.60 11.33 3.29
C ILE A 170 1.14 11.24 2.91
N GLU A 171 0.37 10.44 3.66
CA GLU A 171 -1.08 10.39 3.56
C GLU A 171 -1.70 10.72 4.93
N TYR A 172 -2.70 11.58 4.95
CA TYR A 172 -3.46 11.89 6.16
C TYR A 172 -4.94 11.64 5.93
N GLU A 173 -5.54 10.80 6.75
CA GLU A 173 -6.97 10.44 6.70
C GLU A 173 -7.60 10.55 8.10
N GLY A 174 -7.71 11.78 8.61
CA GLY A 174 -8.36 12.08 9.89
C GLY A 174 -9.80 12.53 9.75
N GLU A 175 -10.45 12.78 10.87
CA GLU A 175 -11.79 13.34 10.92
C GLU A 175 -11.80 14.78 10.37
N ASN A 176 -12.88 15.16 9.67
CA ASN A 176 -13.06 16.50 9.11
C ASN A 176 -11.92 16.96 8.17
N LEU A 177 -11.59 16.15 7.17
CA LEU A 177 -10.51 16.40 6.21
C LEU A 177 -10.53 17.81 5.64
N GLU A 178 -11.69 18.35 5.24
CA GLU A 178 -11.83 19.71 4.70
C GLU A 178 -11.23 20.81 5.59
N LYS A 179 -11.19 20.59 6.90
CA LYS A 179 -10.65 21.56 7.88
C LYS A 179 -9.23 21.20 8.35
N ASN A 180 -8.92 19.92 8.42
CA ASN A 180 -7.74 19.40 9.13
C ASN A 180 -6.66 18.83 8.22
N GLU A 181 -6.91 18.63 6.91
CA GLU A 181 -5.99 17.99 5.98
C GLU A 181 -4.58 18.60 6.02
N LYS A 182 -4.47 19.90 5.81
CA LYS A 182 -3.18 20.59 5.83
C LYS A 182 -2.45 20.44 7.16
N ALA A 183 -3.16 20.57 8.27
CA ALA A 183 -2.57 20.43 9.60
C ALA A 183 -2.14 18.98 9.87
N GLY A 184 -2.92 18.01 9.41
CA GLY A 184 -2.62 16.60 9.50
C GLY A 184 -1.37 16.22 8.70
N ILE A 185 -1.28 16.64 7.45
CA ILE A 185 -0.10 16.42 6.59
C ILE A 185 1.16 17.05 7.21
N LEU A 186 1.09 18.30 7.67
CA LEU A 186 2.23 18.98 8.29
C LEU A 186 2.66 18.32 9.60
N ARG A 187 1.72 17.80 10.39
CA ARG A 187 2.03 17.05 11.60
C ARG A 187 2.72 15.72 11.26
N THR A 188 2.20 14.98 10.29
CA THR A 188 2.80 13.71 9.83
C THR A 188 4.23 13.95 9.32
N LYS A 189 4.44 14.98 8.51
CA LYS A 189 5.78 15.40 8.07
C LYS A 189 6.71 15.68 9.26
N LYS A 190 6.25 16.46 10.24
CA LYS A 190 7.02 16.78 11.43
C LYS A 190 7.38 15.51 12.23
N TRP A 191 6.45 14.57 12.41
CA TRP A 191 6.73 13.29 13.05
C TRP A 191 7.81 12.50 12.32
N MET A 192 7.72 12.42 10.99
CA MET A 192 8.76 11.75 10.19
C MET A 192 10.13 12.40 10.38
N GLU A 193 10.22 13.73 10.32
CA GLU A 193 11.48 14.46 10.50
C GLU A 193 12.07 14.26 11.90
N GLU A 194 11.25 14.31 12.95
CA GLU A 194 11.68 14.07 14.33
C GLU A 194 12.17 12.64 14.57
N ILE A 195 11.45 11.64 14.01
CA ILE A 195 11.82 10.23 14.12
C ILE A 195 13.11 9.96 13.36
N TRP A 196 13.22 10.52 12.13
CA TRP A 196 14.43 10.38 11.32
C TRP A 196 15.67 10.99 11.98
N ALA A 197 15.53 12.18 12.57
CA ALA A 197 16.63 12.84 13.26
C ALA A 197 17.11 12.11 14.54
N ALA A 198 16.27 11.23 15.09
CA ALA A 198 16.55 10.45 16.28
C ALA A 198 17.06 9.01 15.99
N TYR A 199 17.04 8.59 14.74
CA TYR A 199 17.50 7.28 14.26
C TYR A 199 18.98 7.34 13.85
#